data_5643787bb6b0b84a7f814c94bcfb4b35
#
_entry.id   5643787bb6b0b84a7f814c94bcfb4b35
#
_cell.length_a   1.000
_cell.length_b   1.000
_cell.length_c   1.000
_cell.angle_alpha   90.00
_cell.angle_beta   90.00
_cell.angle_gamma   90.00
#
_symmetry.space_group_name_H-M   'P 1'
#
loop_
_entity.id
_entity.type
_entity.pdbx_description
1 polymer ?
#
loop_
_entity_poly.entity_id
_entity_poly.type
_entity_poly.pdbx_seq_one_letter_code
_entity_poly.pdbx_strand_id
1 'polypeptide(L)'
;MNIQTPVDLTNDLVEQARRVLPGGSFGNMPAEVILREGRGGRIFDEAGREYVDFLLGSGPMFIGHAHPEVTAAVQAQVPLGTTFFGNNRHGIALAEAIVDAVPCAEQVRFVCSGTEADLYAMRAARAFRKRDKILKFEGGYHGMSDYALVSLSPKNPGNFPRGTLDSAGIPKSVADEMVVAAFNDIDMVRSLIKEQKDELAGVIVEPFQRLIPPKPGFLQALREVTAEHGIPLIFDEVVTGFRFAYGGAQEYYGVTPDLCTLGKIVGGGFALAAIAGRADIMKHFDRLAMTDEDFIFQVGTLSGNPVAAVAGLATLEVLKRPGTYEGVFANGRRLMDTLSELLKKHGFKAQVIGEPPLFDIIFTDQPVKDYRDTLKADTALQKRFNQALRARGIMKGESKYYVSVAHTQADIDHTIGAWEEALVELKSSR
;
A
#
# COMPACT_ATOMS: atom_id res chain seq x y z
N MET A 1 26.67 -32.52 -20.10
CA MET A 1 26.04 -31.37 -19.39
C MET A 1 25.33 -31.93 -18.19
N ASN A 2 25.79 -31.61 -16.97
CA ASN A 2 25.04 -31.97 -15.77
C ASN A 2 23.72 -31.18 -15.79
N ILE A 3 22.61 -31.88 -15.87
CA ILE A 3 21.29 -31.27 -15.73
C ILE A 3 21.14 -30.97 -14.24
N GLN A 4 21.28 -29.69 -13.85
CA GLN A 4 21.01 -29.25 -12.48
C GLN A 4 19.53 -29.52 -12.15
N THR A 5 19.29 -30.04 -10.95
CA THR A 5 17.92 -30.16 -10.46
C THR A 5 17.37 -28.76 -10.10
N PRO A 6 16.04 -28.53 -10.10
CA PRO A 6 15.46 -27.26 -9.67
C PRO A 6 15.88 -26.86 -8.23
N VAL A 7 16.12 -27.83 -7.35
CA VAL A 7 16.60 -27.58 -5.98
C VAL A 7 18.05 -27.10 -5.98
N ASP A 8 18.92 -27.70 -6.80
CA ASP A 8 20.33 -27.28 -6.93
C ASP A 8 20.41 -25.85 -7.49
N LEU A 9 19.61 -25.55 -8.54
CA LEU A 9 19.53 -24.21 -9.12
C LEU A 9 19.06 -23.17 -8.08
N THR A 10 18.07 -23.49 -7.25
CA THR A 10 17.59 -22.58 -6.19
C THR A 10 18.70 -22.28 -5.17
N ASN A 11 19.45 -23.30 -4.75
CA ASN A 11 20.56 -23.12 -3.81
C ASN A 11 21.67 -22.25 -4.40
N ASP A 12 22.05 -22.47 -5.66
CA ASP A 12 23.05 -21.67 -6.37
C ASP A 12 22.62 -20.18 -6.47
N LEU A 13 21.33 -19.92 -6.77
CA LEU A 13 20.76 -18.57 -6.81
C LEU A 13 20.75 -17.90 -5.45
N VAL A 14 20.45 -18.64 -4.37
CA VAL A 14 20.50 -18.10 -2.98
C VAL A 14 21.93 -17.71 -2.62
N GLU A 15 22.94 -18.55 -2.94
CA GLU A 15 24.34 -18.25 -2.70
C GLU A 15 24.80 -17.04 -3.53
N GLN A 16 24.39 -16.97 -4.79
CA GLN A 16 24.65 -15.84 -5.66
C GLN A 16 24.04 -14.54 -5.08
N ALA A 17 22.79 -14.59 -4.64
CA ALA A 17 22.11 -13.46 -4.02
C ALA A 17 22.84 -12.97 -2.75
N ARG A 18 23.26 -13.89 -1.87
CA ARG A 18 24.04 -13.55 -0.66
C ARG A 18 25.36 -12.86 -0.97
N ARG A 19 25.98 -13.16 -2.11
CA ARG A 19 27.22 -12.54 -2.53
C ARG A 19 27.06 -11.12 -3.06
N VAL A 20 25.93 -10.81 -3.73
CA VAL A 20 25.75 -9.55 -4.46
C VAL A 20 24.69 -8.61 -3.87
N LEU A 21 23.85 -9.10 -2.98
CA LEU A 21 22.77 -8.33 -2.36
C LEU A 21 22.98 -8.26 -0.84
N PRO A 22 22.81 -7.11 -0.22
CA PRO A 22 22.81 -7.00 1.23
C PRO A 22 21.75 -7.93 1.85
N GLY A 23 22.15 -8.82 2.76
CA GLY A 23 21.27 -9.82 3.36
C GLY A 23 20.75 -10.89 2.38
N GLY A 24 21.29 -10.96 1.16
CA GLY A 24 20.89 -11.94 0.14
C GLY A 24 19.49 -11.72 -0.44
N SER A 25 18.92 -10.52 -0.31
CA SER A 25 17.57 -10.24 -0.78
C SER A 25 17.40 -8.78 -1.24
N PHE A 26 16.28 -8.49 -1.90
CA PHE A 26 15.88 -7.11 -2.22
C PHE A 26 15.30 -6.35 -1.00
N GLY A 27 15.34 -6.94 0.20
CA GLY A 27 14.80 -6.36 1.43
C GLY A 27 13.30 -6.58 1.66
N ASN A 28 12.61 -7.25 0.74
CA ASN A 28 11.16 -7.41 0.77
C ASN A 28 10.70 -8.78 1.32
N MET A 29 11.46 -9.84 1.01
CA MET A 29 11.16 -11.23 1.35
C MET A 29 12.43 -11.95 1.81
N PRO A 30 12.32 -13.08 2.55
CA PRO A 30 13.47 -13.92 2.91
C PRO A 30 14.26 -14.37 1.68
N ALA A 31 15.59 -14.49 1.83
CA ALA A 31 16.52 -14.82 0.74
C ALA A 31 16.23 -16.16 0.05
N GLU A 32 15.58 -17.09 0.76
CA GLU A 32 15.26 -18.44 0.27
C GLU A 32 14.03 -18.47 -0.65
N VAL A 33 13.30 -17.35 -0.77
CA VAL A 33 12.10 -17.22 -1.64
C VAL A 33 12.52 -16.63 -2.98
N ILE A 34 12.77 -17.52 -3.95
CA ILE A 34 13.13 -17.11 -5.32
C ILE A 34 11.97 -17.48 -6.24
N LEU A 35 11.29 -16.46 -6.74
CA LEU A 35 10.11 -16.60 -7.60
C LEU A 35 10.53 -16.53 -9.07
N ARG A 36 9.94 -17.42 -9.88
CA ARG A 36 10.22 -17.54 -11.33
C ARG A 36 9.14 -16.87 -12.17
N GLU A 37 7.87 -17.12 -11.86
CA GLU A 37 6.76 -16.62 -12.68
C GLU A 37 5.49 -16.44 -11.85
N GLY A 38 4.51 -15.69 -12.40
CA GLY A 38 3.17 -15.54 -11.85
C GLY A 38 2.12 -15.58 -12.96
N ARG A 39 0.96 -16.21 -12.68
CA ARG A 39 -0.20 -16.28 -13.59
C ARG A 39 -1.50 -16.16 -12.83
N GLY A 40 -2.35 -15.21 -13.19
CA GLY A 40 -3.60 -14.96 -12.47
C GLY A 40 -3.35 -14.77 -10.97
N GLY A 41 -4.04 -15.50 -10.14
CA GLY A 41 -3.91 -15.48 -8.68
C GLY A 41 -2.78 -16.35 -8.11
N ARG A 42 -1.81 -16.81 -8.91
CA ARG A 42 -0.79 -17.79 -8.50
C ARG A 42 0.61 -17.38 -8.88
N ILE A 43 1.60 -17.82 -8.08
CA ILE A 43 3.04 -17.65 -8.34
C ILE A 43 3.75 -19.00 -8.21
N PHE A 44 4.92 -19.10 -8.86
CA PHE A 44 5.75 -20.30 -8.91
C PHE A 44 7.18 -19.94 -8.53
N ASP A 45 7.79 -20.73 -7.66
CA ASP A 45 9.20 -20.58 -7.31
C ASP A 45 10.13 -21.36 -8.26
N GLU A 46 11.44 -21.15 -8.13
CA GLU A 46 12.45 -21.83 -8.94
C GLU A 46 12.52 -23.35 -8.67
N ALA A 47 12.04 -23.81 -7.52
CA ALA A 47 11.91 -25.24 -7.22
C ALA A 47 10.66 -25.87 -7.87
N GLY A 48 9.84 -25.07 -8.57
CA GLY A 48 8.62 -25.51 -9.25
C GLY A 48 7.41 -25.64 -8.34
N ARG A 49 7.47 -25.16 -7.09
CA ARG A 49 6.32 -25.15 -6.18
C ARG A 49 5.36 -24.03 -6.56
N GLU A 50 4.08 -24.36 -6.56
CA GLU A 50 2.98 -23.44 -6.84
C GLU A 50 2.38 -22.91 -5.53
N TYR A 51 1.99 -21.62 -5.56
CA TYR A 51 1.35 -20.95 -4.43
C TYR A 51 0.13 -20.17 -4.92
N VAL A 52 -0.97 -20.23 -4.17
CA VAL A 52 -2.02 -19.19 -4.25
C VAL A 52 -1.43 -17.91 -3.67
N ASP A 53 -1.45 -16.84 -4.45
CA ASP A 53 -0.73 -15.61 -4.12
C ASP A 53 -1.64 -14.53 -3.53
N PHE A 54 -1.59 -14.37 -2.21
CA PHE A 54 -2.18 -13.25 -1.48
C PHE A 54 -1.17 -12.14 -1.16
N LEU A 55 0.09 -12.25 -1.62
CA LEU A 55 1.06 -11.15 -1.55
C LEU A 55 0.86 -10.18 -2.72
N LEU A 56 0.62 -10.71 -3.93
CA LEU A 56 0.34 -9.94 -5.15
C LEU A 56 1.36 -8.82 -5.41
N GLY A 57 2.66 -9.12 -5.21
CA GLY A 57 3.73 -8.13 -5.34
C GLY A 57 3.66 -7.00 -4.30
N SER A 58 3.08 -7.25 -3.11
CA SER A 58 2.68 -6.26 -2.11
C SER A 58 1.53 -5.35 -2.57
N GLY A 59 0.62 -5.92 -3.37
CA GLY A 59 -0.67 -5.36 -3.72
C GLY A 59 -0.89 -4.83 -5.14
N PRO A 60 0.11 -4.55 -6.00
CA PRO A 60 -0.14 -4.02 -7.34
C PRO A 60 -0.88 -5.00 -8.27
N MET A 61 -0.72 -6.32 -8.08
CA MET A 61 -1.29 -7.32 -8.98
C MET A 61 -2.77 -7.62 -8.67
N PHE A 62 -3.57 -6.58 -8.51
CA PHE A 62 -4.98 -6.69 -8.11
C PHE A 62 -5.84 -7.46 -9.13
N ILE A 63 -5.53 -7.36 -10.42
CA ILE A 63 -6.19 -8.13 -11.48
C ILE A 63 -5.44 -9.44 -11.83
N GLY A 64 -4.45 -9.82 -11.01
CA GLY A 64 -3.62 -11.00 -11.18
C GLY A 64 -2.34 -10.77 -12.00
N HIS A 65 -1.45 -11.76 -11.93
CA HIS A 65 -0.19 -11.76 -12.67
C HIS A 65 -0.40 -12.05 -14.16
N ALA A 66 0.44 -11.43 -15.00
CA ALA A 66 0.47 -11.65 -16.47
C ALA A 66 -0.92 -11.53 -17.11
N HIS A 67 -1.73 -10.55 -16.68
CA HIS A 67 -3.06 -10.35 -17.24
C HIS A 67 -2.97 -10.15 -18.76
N PRO A 68 -3.74 -10.89 -19.60
CA PRO A 68 -3.55 -10.89 -21.04
C PRO A 68 -3.62 -9.51 -21.70
N GLU A 69 -4.57 -8.68 -21.27
CA GLU A 69 -4.77 -7.34 -21.84
C GLU A 69 -3.63 -6.39 -21.46
N VAL A 70 -3.14 -6.45 -20.21
CA VAL A 70 -1.96 -5.67 -19.79
C VAL A 70 -0.73 -6.12 -20.55
N THR A 71 -0.51 -7.44 -20.66
CA THR A 71 0.61 -8.01 -21.41
C THR A 71 0.58 -7.56 -22.86
N ALA A 72 -0.56 -7.65 -23.54
CA ALA A 72 -0.72 -7.22 -24.93
C ALA A 72 -0.44 -5.71 -25.12
N ALA A 73 -0.98 -4.86 -24.24
CA ALA A 73 -0.75 -3.42 -24.30
C ALA A 73 0.73 -3.06 -24.13
N VAL A 74 1.42 -3.71 -23.18
CA VAL A 74 2.86 -3.52 -22.95
C VAL A 74 3.69 -4.02 -24.15
N GLN A 75 3.40 -5.20 -24.67
CA GLN A 75 4.08 -5.75 -25.86
C GLN A 75 3.91 -4.85 -27.09
N ALA A 76 2.76 -4.23 -27.26
CA ALA A 76 2.51 -3.28 -28.35
C ALA A 76 3.30 -1.97 -28.18
N GLN A 77 3.50 -1.51 -26.92
CA GLN A 77 4.20 -0.25 -26.65
C GLN A 77 5.74 -0.38 -26.69
N VAL A 78 6.31 -1.49 -26.23
CA VAL A 78 7.76 -1.66 -26.11
C VAL A 78 8.52 -1.38 -27.42
N PRO A 79 8.09 -1.86 -28.61
CA PRO A 79 8.74 -1.54 -29.87
C PRO A 79 8.68 -0.06 -30.28
N LEU A 80 7.76 0.71 -29.70
CA LEU A 80 7.58 2.13 -30.00
C LEU A 80 8.41 3.05 -29.09
N GLY A 81 9.07 2.47 -28.09
CA GLY A 81 9.87 3.18 -27.11
C GLY A 81 9.29 3.09 -25.69
N THR A 82 10.20 3.15 -24.71
CA THR A 82 9.87 2.86 -23.32
C THR A 82 9.90 4.10 -22.41
N THR A 83 10.66 5.15 -22.77
CA THR A 83 10.70 6.44 -22.05
C THR A 83 11.17 7.56 -22.98
N PHE A 84 10.58 8.75 -22.85
CA PHE A 84 10.84 9.89 -23.74
C PHE A 84 11.29 11.16 -23.00
N PHE A 85 11.25 11.19 -21.69
CA PHE A 85 11.48 12.39 -20.89
C PHE A 85 10.57 13.58 -21.28
N GLY A 86 9.44 13.30 -21.87
CA GLY A 86 8.46 14.27 -22.35
C GLY A 86 7.06 13.71 -22.29
N ASN A 87 6.08 14.58 -22.51
CA ASN A 87 4.68 14.18 -22.59
C ASN A 87 4.47 13.13 -23.67
N ASN A 88 3.63 12.15 -23.36
CA ASN A 88 3.19 11.15 -24.30
C ASN A 88 1.68 10.91 -24.14
N ARG A 89 1.05 10.46 -25.25
CA ARG A 89 -0.40 10.29 -25.29
C ARG A 89 -0.96 9.35 -24.20
N HIS A 90 -0.20 8.31 -23.83
CA HIS A 90 -0.67 7.30 -22.87
C HIS A 90 -0.57 7.82 -21.45
N GLY A 91 0.48 8.59 -21.13
CA GLY A 91 0.58 9.29 -19.85
C GLY A 91 -0.53 10.34 -19.66
N ILE A 92 -0.84 11.09 -20.73
CA ILE A 92 -1.96 12.06 -20.70
C ILE A 92 -3.29 11.33 -20.50
N ALA A 93 -3.56 10.25 -21.27
CA ALA A 93 -4.79 9.47 -21.14
C ALA A 93 -4.93 8.82 -19.75
N LEU A 94 -3.83 8.34 -19.14
CA LEU A 94 -3.86 7.81 -17.79
C LEU A 94 -4.15 8.92 -16.75
N ALA A 95 -3.59 10.13 -16.93
CA ALA A 95 -3.91 11.26 -16.06
C ALA A 95 -5.39 11.63 -16.15
N GLU A 96 -5.95 11.67 -17.35
CA GLU A 96 -7.39 11.89 -17.57
C GLU A 96 -8.24 10.80 -16.90
N ALA A 97 -7.90 9.54 -17.06
CA ALA A 97 -8.60 8.43 -16.41
C ALA A 97 -8.54 8.50 -14.87
N ILE A 98 -7.46 9.02 -14.29
CA ILE A 98 -7.35 9.26 -12.85
C ILE A 98 -8.25 10.42 -12.43
N VAL A 99 -8.25 11.53 -13.17
CA VAL A 99 -9.10 12.71 -12.89
C VAL A 99 -10.58 12.31 -12.94
N ASP A 100 -10.97 11.50 -13.91
CA ASP A 100 -12.36 11.05 -14.06
C ASP A 100 -12.79 10.08 -12.93
N ALA A 101 -11.85 9.33 -12.35
CA ALA A 101 -12.15 8.29 -11.36
C ALA A 101 -12.07 8.77 -9.91
N VAL A 102 -11.09 9.60 -9.58
CA VAL A 102 -10.69 9.91 -8.19
C VAL A 102 -11.30 11.23 -7.74
N PRO A 103 -12.18 11.25 -6.72
CA PRO A 103 -12.98 12.44 -6.38
C PRO A 103 -12.21 13.74 -6.12
N CYS A 104 -11.01 13.69 -5.53
CA CYS A 104 -10.23 14.91 -5.28
C CYS A 104 -9.35 15.32 -6.46
N ALA A 105 -9.23 14.51 -7.51
CA ALA A 105 -8.24 14.72 -8.57
C ALA A 105 -8.73 15.72 -9.61
N GLU A 106 -8.26 16.96 -9.56
CA GLU A 106 -8.41 17.96 -10.63
C GLU A 106 -7.18 17.97 -11.55
N GLN A 107 -6.00 17.66 -11.01
CA GLN A 107 -4.74 17.52 -11.73
C GLN A 107 -3.90 16.37 -11.17
N VAL A 108 -3.01 15.83 -12.01
CA VAL A 108 -2.15 14.68 -11.70
C VAL A 108 -0.70 14.99 -12.01
N ARG A 109 0.21 14.56 -11.13
CA ARG A 109 1.66 14.59 -11.35
C ARG A 109 2.23 13.20 -11.14
N PHE A 110 2.84 12.62 -12.19
CA PHE A 110 3.44 11.29 -12.11
C PHE A 110 4.83 11.30 -11.47
N VAL A 111 5.11 10.21 -10.75
CA VAL A 111 6.39 9.83 -10.17
C VAL A 111 6.58 8.31 -10.34
N CYS A 112 7.68 7.72 -9.82
CA CYS A 112 7.95 6.29 -10.03
C CYS A 112 7.57 5.40 -8.86
N SER A 113 7.41 5.95 -7.67
CA SER A 113 7.16 5.18 -6.45
C SER A 113 6.19 5.89 -5.51
N GLY A 114 5.50 5.12 -4.64
CA GLY A 114 4.67 5.68 -3.58
C GLY A 114 5.46 6.58 -2.63
N THR A 115 6.72 6.22 -2.35
CA THR A 115 7.63 7.06 -1.54
C THR A 115 7.80 8.46 -2.13
N GLU A 116 8.01 8.55 -3.44
CA GLU A 116 8.10 9.85 -4.13
C GLU A 116 6.75 10.58 -4.08
N ALA A 117 5.64 9.88 -4.33
CA ALA A 117 4.31 10.47 -4.30
C ALA A 117 4.01 11.10 -2.94
N ASP A 118 4.23 10.39 -1.84
CA ASP A 118 3.98 10.89 -0.49
C ASP A 118 4.94 12.03 -0.12
N LEU A 119 6.23 11.92 -0.49
CA LEU A 119 7.20 12.98 -0.28
C LEU A 119 6.78 14.28 -0.99
N TYR A 120 6.36 14.19 -2.25
CA TYR A 120 5.95 15.37 -3.01
C TYR A 120 4.57 15.88 -2.61
N ALA A 121 3.64 15.03 -2.14
CA ALA A 121 2.37 15.49 -1.57
C ALA A 121 2.58 16.31 -0.29
N MET A 122 3.45 15.84 0.62
CA MET A 122 3.85 16.61 1.81
C MET A 122 4.55 17.92 1.43
N ARG A 123 5.42 17.90 0.40
CA ARG A 123 6.09 19.10 -0.11
C ARG A 123 5.10 20.09 -0.73
N ALA A 124 4.06 19.60 -1.44
CA ALA A 124 3.02 20.44 -1.99
C ALA A 124 2.20 21.13 -0.89
N ALA A 125 1.87 20.41 0.17
CA ALA A 125 1.20 21.01 1.33
C ALA A 125 2.07 22.09 2.01
N ARG A 126 3.39 21.84 2.15
CA ARG A 126 4.34 22.82 2.68
C ARG A 126 4.43 24.07 1.82
N ALA A 127 4.58 23.92 0.52
CA ALA A 127 4.64 25.05 -0.42
C ALA A 127 3.33 25.87 -0.41
N PHE A 128 2.18 25.19 -0.44
CA PHE A 128 0.88 25.84 -0.41
C PHE A 128 0.61 26.64 0.87
N ARG A 129 0.95 26.07 2.02
CA ARG A 129 0.71 26.70 3.33
C ARG A 129 1.84 27.61 3.79
N LYS A 130 3.04 27.49 3.21
CA LYS A 130 4.29 28.14 3.70
C LYS A 130 4.54 27.82 5.17
N ARG A 131 4.45 26.54 5.52
CA ARG A 131 4.66 25.96 6.85
C ARG A 131 5.46 24.65 6.69
N ASP A 132 6.06 24.19 7.77
CA ASP A 132 7.02 23.07 7.69
C ASP A 132 6.45 21.76 8.25
N LYS A 133 5.64 21.82 9.31
CA LYS A 133 5.22 20.63 10.03
C LYS A 133 4.11 19.85 9.32
N ILE A 134 4.23 18.52 9.33
CA ILE A 134 3.21 17.58 8.86
C ILE A 134 2.70 16.76 10.04
N LEU A 135 1.38 16.70 10.21
CA LEU A 135 0.76 15.73 11.12
C LEU A 135 0.57 14.40 10.39
N LYS A 136 1.03 13.32 11.01
CA LYS A 136 0.81 11.94 10.57
C LYS A 136 0.34 11.07 11.73
N PHE A 137 -0.05 9.84 11.41
CA PHE A 137 -0.52 8.88 12.42
C PHE A 137 0.55 7.81 12.70
N GLU A 138 0.77 7.49 13.99
CA GLU A 138 1.70 6.44 14.41
C GLU A 138 1.34 5.11 13.76
N GLY A 139 2.33 4.41 13.19
CA GLY A 139 2.11 3.17 12.45
C GLY A 139 1.74 3.35 10.97
N GLY A 140 1.42 4.58 10.52
CA GLY A 140 1.10 4.89 9.14
C GLY A 140 2.32 4.79 8.23
N TYR A 141 2.16 4.08 7.09
CA TYR A 141 3.22 3.86 6.12
C TYR A 141 3.07 4.82 4.93
N HIS A 142 4.02 5.74 4.80
CA HIS A 142 4.05 6.74 3.73
C HIS A 142 5.37 6.67 2.93
N GLY A 143 5.83 5.45 2.65
CA GLY A 143 7.09 5.20 1.96
C GLY A 143 8.32 5.26 2.85
N MET A 144 9.49 5.49 2.25
CA MET A 144 10.82 5.35 2.87
C MET A 144 11.61 6.67 2.90
N SER A 145 10.96 7.83 2.73
CA SER A 145 11.61 9.12 2.98
C SER A 145 11.84 9.33 4.48
N ASP A 146 12.78 10.19 4.84
CA ASP A 146 13.11 10.46 6.23
C ASP A 146 11.89 10.89 7.06
N TYR A 147 11.01 11.72 6.49
CA TYR A 147 9.75 12.14 7.13
C TYR A 147 8.77 10.98 7.31
N ALA A 148 8.66 10.09 6.34
CA ALA A 148 7.76 8.94 6.40
C ALA A 148 8.20 7.93 7.46
N LEU A 149 9.51 7.80 7.69
CA LEU A 149 10.11 6.90 8.67
C LEU A 149 10.04 7.41 10.12
N VAL A 150 9.41 8.57 10.35
CA VAL A 150 9.09 9.01 11.71
C VAL A 150 7.84 8.26 12.20
N SER A 151 7.96 7.49 13.26
CA SER A 151 6.89 6.69 13.89
C SER A 151 6.12 5.79 12.90
N LEU A 152 6.87 5.15 11.99
CA LEU A 152 6.33 4.15 11.07
C LEU A 152 6.01 2.83 11.79
N SER A 153 6.95 2.33 12.59
CA SER A 153 6.82 1.06 13.32
C SER A 153 7.68 1.03 14.59
N PRO A 154 7.56 2.02 15.48
CA PRO A 154 8.41 2.13 16.66
C PRO A 154 8.19 0.94 17.61
N LYS A 155 9.25 0.19 17.90
CA LYS A 155 9.20 -0.88 18.92
C LYS A 155 8.93 -0.34 20.32
N ASN A 156 9.43 0.86 20.58
CA ASN A 156 9.22 1.58 21.85
C ASN A 156 8.63 2.96 21.52
N PRO A 157 7.31 3.06 21.35
CA PRO A 157 6.66 4.32 21.04
C PRO A 157 6.93 5.39 22.09
N GLY A 158 7.24 6.60 21.63
CA GLY A 158 7.39 7.77 22.50
C GLY A 158 6.06 8.35 22.99
N ASN A 159 6.12 9.52 23.61
CA ASN A 159 4.92 10.26 23.98
C ASN A 159 4.47 11.18 22.84
N PHE A 160 3.20 11.13 22.49
CA PHE A 160 2.62 12.09 21.55
C PHE A 160 2.81 13.53 22.03
N PRO A 161 3.00 14.48 21.12
CA PRO A 161 3.01 14.38 19.67
C PRO A 161 4.41 14.13 19.07
N ARG A 162 5.42 13.78 19.86
CA ARG A 162 6.78 13.58 19.36
C ARG A 162 6.91 12.27 18.59
N GLY A 163 7.55 12.36 17.41
CA GLY A 163 7.86 11.21 16.60
C GLY A 163 9.12 10.47 17.06
N THR A 164 9.16 9.16 16.76
CA THR A 164 10.32 8.30 16.95
C THR A 164 10.97 8.00 15.60
N LEU A 165 12.28 8.11 15.48
CA LEU A 165 13.00 7.76 14.23
C LEU A 165 13.14 6.24 14.12
N ASP A 166 12.61 5.63 13.09
CA ASP A 166 12.57 4.17 12.92
C ASP A 166 13.68 3.62 12.00
N SER A 167 14.64 4.46 11.62
CA SER A 167 15.80 4.02 10.83
C SER A 167 17.07 4.74 11.26
N ALA A 168 18.20 4.05 11.14
CA ALA A 168 19.49 4.68 11.19
C ALA A 168 19.69 5.62 9.98
N GLY A 169 20.47 6.68 10.16
CA GLY A 169 20.81 7.63 9.10
C GLY A 169 19.86 8.81 8.96
N ILE A 170 18.71 8.82 9.62
CA ILE A 170 17.77 9.95 9.60
C ILE A 170 18.33 11.07 10.51
N PRO A 171 18.43 12.33 10.02
CA PRO A 171 18.80 13.46 10.86
C PRO A 171 17.78 13.69 11.99
N LYS A 172 18.25 13.97 13.20
CA LYS A 172 17.36 14.17 14.37
C LYS A 172 16.35 15.30 14.17
N SER A 173 16.73 16.35 13.45
CA SER A 173 15.87 17.50 13.12
C SER A 173 14.62 17.13 12.31
N VAL A 174 14.64 16.02 11.58
CA VAL A 174 13.47 15.55 10.81
C VAL A 174 12.28 15.22 11.73
N ALA A 175 12.56 14.70 12.94
CA ALA A 175 11.51 14.40 13.90
C ALA A 175 10.77 15.65 14.39
N ASP A 176 11.41 16.81 14.42
CA ASP A 176 10.85 18.08 14.86
C ASP A 176 9.84 18.65 13.85
N GLU A 177 9.94 18.21 12.58
CA GLU A 177 9.03 18.60 11.50
C GLU A 177 7.80 17.67 11.39
N MET A 178 7.72 16.65 12.25
CA MET A 178 6.62 15.69 12.21
C MET A 178 5.83 15.70 13.53
N VAL A 179 4.54 15.97 13.42
CA VAL A 179 3.58 15.87 14.53
C VAL A 179 2.91 14.51 14.44
N VAL A 180 2.99 13.71 15.50
CA VAL A 180 2.46 12.34 15.50
C VAL A 180 1.24 12.23 16.38
N ALA A 181 0.16 11.62 15.86
CA ALA A 181 -1.08 11.36 16.57
C ALA A 181 -1.43 9.86 16.57
N ALA A 182 -2.31 9.44 17.45
CA ALA A 182 -2.90 8.10 17.39
C ALA A 182 -4.00 8.06 16.30
N PHE A 183 -3.99 7.01 15.48
CA PHE A 183 -5.08 6.75 14.54
C PHE A 183 -6.38 6.46 15.31
N ASN A 184 -7.52 6.89 14.78
CA ASN A 184 -8.82 6.72 15.43
C ASN A 184 -9.04 7.49 16.76
N ASP A 185 -8.17 8.47 17.06
CA ASP A 185 -8.33 9.39 18.20
C ASP A 185 -8.52 10.83 17.68
N ILE A 186 -9.78 11.16 17.35
CA ILE A 186 -10.11 12.48 16.79
C ILE A 186 -9.96 13.61 17.83
N ASP A 187 -10.13 13.35 19.10
CA ASP A 187 -10.01 14.36 20.14
C ASP A 187 -8.54 14.80 20.29
N MET A 188 -7.62 13.85 20.27
CA MET A 188 -6.18 14.15 20.21
C MET A 188 -5.85 14.98 18.95
N VAL A 189 -6.37 14.59 17.77
CA VAL A 189 -6.10 15.31 16.51
C VAL A 189 -6.61 16.75 16.58
N ARG A 190 -7.83 16.97 17.07
CA ARG A 190 -8.39 18.31 17.25
C ARG A 190 -7.54 19.18 18.17
N SER A 191 -7.07 18.62 19.29
CA SER A 191 -6.19 19.33 20.22
C SER A 191 -4.87 19.72 19.56
N LEU A 192 -4.22 18.77 18.85
CA LEU A 192 -2.95 19.02 18.16
C LEU A 192 -3.08 20.05 17.04
N ILE A 193 -4.14 19.97 16.26
CA ILE A 193 -4.41 20.95 15.20
C ILE A 193 -4.64 22.33 15.80
N LYS A 194 -5.47 22.44 16.85
CA LYS A 194 -5.73 23.72 17.52
C LYS A 194 -4.45 24.34 18.08
N GLU A 195 -3.56 23.55 18.66
CA GLU A 195 -2.30 24.02 19.25
C GLU A 195 -1.27 24.43 18.21
N GLN A 196 -1.22 23.73 17.06
CA GLN A 196 -0.15 23.87 16.07
C GLN A 196 -0.63 24.33 14.70
N LYS A 197 -1.87 24.80 14.53
CA LYS A 197 -2.46 25.21 13.25
C LYS A 197 -1.63 26.20 12.45
N ASP A 198 -0.87 27.06 13.14
CA ASP A 198 -0.03 28.09 12.53
C ASP A 198 1.34 27.57 12.06
N GLU A 199 1.70 26.32 12.46
CA GLU A 199 2.93 25.64 12.06
C GLU A 199 2.67 24.46 11.11
N LEU A 200 1.43 23.92 11.10
CA LEU A 200 1.07 22.77 10.29
C LEU A 200 0.91 23.14 8.82
N ALA A 201 1.62 22.44 7.96
CA ALA A 201 1.51 22.50 6.51
C ALA A 201 0.41 21.58 5.98
N GLY A 202 0.23 20.42 6.57
CA GLY A 202 -0.74 19.42 6.12
C GLY A 202 -0.92 18.28 7.12
N VAL A 203 -1.94 17.47 6.86
CA VAL A 203 -2.19 16.20 7.55
C VAL A 203 -2.15 15.08 6.53
N ILE A 204 -1.33 14.04 6.75
CA ILE A 204 -1.29 12.84 5.91
C ILE A 204 -1.82 11.64 6.66
N VAL A 205 -2.66 10.84 6.01
CA VAL A 205 -3.28 9.64 6.59
C VAL A 205 -3.47 8.55 5.53
N GLU A 206 -3.17 7.29 5.87
CA GLU A 206 -3.76 6.15 5.17
C GLU A 206 -5.24 6.10 5.60
N PRO A 207 -6.23 6.26 4.71
CA PRO A 207 -7.65 6.25 5.11
C PRO A 207 -8.11 4.89 5.67
N PHE A 208 -7.35 3.86 5.37
CA PHE A 208 -7.39 2.52 5.98
C PHE A 208 -5.95 2.21 6.43
N GLN A 209 -5.66 2.46 7.72
CA GLN A 209 -4.29 2.43 8.19
C GLN A 209 -3.76 1.01 8.36
N ARG A 210 -2.92 0.56 7.47
CA ARG A 210 -2.35 -0.80 7.41
C ARG A 210 -3.47 -1.85 7.24
N LEU A 211 -4.09 -2.30 8.34
CA LEU A 211 -5.25 -3.20 8.39
C LEU A 211 -6.32 -2.70 9.36
N ILE A 212 -6.12 -1.53 9.94
CA ILE A 212 -7.04 -0.95 10.92
C ILE A 212 -8.04 -0.07 10.17
N PRO A 213 -9.33 -0.41 10.16
CA PRO A 213 -10.35 0.46 9.60
C PRO A 213 -10.48 1.76 10.39
N PRO A 214 -10.85 2.86 9.75
CA PRO A 214 -11.22 4.06 10.47
C PRO A 214 -12.48 3.80 11.30
N LYS A 215 -12.52 4.28 12.54
CA LYS A 215 -13.76 4.30 13.30
C LYS A 215 -14.83 5.10 12.57
N PRO A 216 -16.12 4.73 12.69
CA PRO A 216 -17.20 5.52 12.11
C PRO A 216 -17.09 7.01 12.48
N GLY A 217 -17.12 7.88 11.48
CA GLY A 217 -17.00 9.33 11.66
C GLY A 217 -15.57 9.88 11.82
N PHE A 218 -14.53 9.05 11.95
CA PHE A 218 -13.16 9.53 12.14
C PHE A 218 -12.64 10.33 10.94
N LEU A 219 -12.75 9.80 9.72
CA LEU A 219 -12.29 10.48 8.51
C LEU A 219 -13.10 11.74 8.21
N GLN A 220 -14.42 11.71 8.44
CA GLN A 220 -15.30 12.88 8.30
C GLN A 220 -14.86 14.00 9.26
N ALA A 221 -14.69 13.67 10.53
CA ALA A 221 -14.24 14.64 11.52
C ALA A 221 -12.82 15.16 11.26
N LEU A 222 -11.93 14.32 10.70
CA LEU A 222 -10.61 14.73 10.25
C LEU A 222 -10.70 15.74 9.11
N ARG A 223 -11.57 15.46 8.10
CA ARG A 223 -11.86 16.39 7.00
C ARG A 223 -12.40 17.73 7.50
N GLU A 224 -13.36 17.70 8.42
CA GLU A 224 -13.97 18.90 9.00
C GLU A 224 -12.94 19.79 9.70
N VAL A 225 -12.16 19.21 10.63
CA VAL A 225 -11.18 20.01 11.40
C VAL A 225 -10.04 20.55 10.53
N THR A 226 -9.61 19.80 9.50
CA THR A 226 -8.59 20.29 8.57
C THR A 226 -9.13 21.41 7.69
N ALA A 227 -10.37 21.30 7.21
CA ALA A 227 -11.03 22.34 6.42
C ALA A 227 -11.26 23.63 7.21
N GLU A 228 -11.70 23.53 8.48
CA GLU A 228 -11.91 24.68 9.38
C GLU A 228 -10.65 25.54 9.51
N HIS A 229 -9.48 24.93 9.51
CA HIS A 229 -8.20 25.62 9.66
C HIS A 229 -7.44 25.81 8.33
N GLY A 230 -8.05 25.46 7.19
CA GLY A 230 -7.43 25.55 5.86
C GLY A 230 -6.17 24.72 5.72
N ILE A 231 -6.07 23.60 6.44
CA ILE A 231 -4.93 22.67 6.41
C ILE A 231 -5.22 21.59 5.36
N PRO A 232 -4.39 21.42 4.32
CA PRO A 232 -4.54 20.34 3.35
C PRO A 232 -4.59 18.97 4.01
N LEU A 233 -5.63 18.18 3.69
CA LEU A 233 -5.74 16.77 4.03
C LEU A 233 -5.21 15.94 2.86
N ILE A 234 -4.25 15.07 3.13
CA ILE A 234 -3.63 14.16 2.16
C ILE A 234 -4.05 12.74 2.50
N PHE A 235 -4.74 12.06 1.57
CA PHE A 235 -4.97 10.63 1.67
C PHE A 235 -3.85 9.89 0.96
N ASP A 236 -3.09 9.10 1.70
CA ASP A 236 -2.22 8.10 1.13
C ASP A 236 -3.06 6.92 0.66
N GLU A 237 -3.35 6.92 -0.64
CA GLU A 237 -4.10 5.88 -1.33
C GLU A 237 -3.20 4.97 -2.20
N VAL A 238 -1.92 4.90 -1.89
CA VAL A 238 -1.00 3.98 -2.59
C VAL A 238 -1.46 2.53 -2.48
N VAL A 239 -2.15 2.15 -1.38
CA VAL A 239 -2.74 0.81 -1.19
C VAL A 239 -4.21 0.76 -1.55
N THR A 240 -4.98 1.75 -1.15
CA THR A 240 -6.45 1.75 -1.23
C THR A 240 -7.01 2.28 -2.55
N GLY A 241 -6.25 3.10 -3.27
CA GLY A 241 -6.61 3.62 -4.58
C GLY A 241 -6.89 2.49 -5.57
N PHE A 242 -8.02 2.55 -6.25
CA PHE A 242 -8.53 1.53 -7.17
C PHE A 242 -8.70 0.12 -6.56
N ARG A 243 -8.59 -0.03 -5.23
CA ARG A 243 -8.77 -1.30 -4.54
C ARG A 243 -10.10 -1.41 -3.81
N PHE A 244 -10.49 -0.38 -3.07
CA PHE A 244 -11.71 -0.36 -2.26
C PHE A 244 -12.95 -0.01 -3.10
N ALA A 245 -12.76 0.86 -4.07
CA ALA A 245 -13.69 1.22 -5.11
C ALA A 245 -12.90 1.73 -6.32
N TYR A 246 -13.55 2.04 -7.43
CA TYR A 246 -12.89 2.60 -8.60
C TYR A 246 -12.29 3.99 -8.32
N GLY A 247 -12.97 4.82 -7.51
CA GLY A 247 -12.45 6.09 -6.99
C GLY A 247 -11.66 5.98 -5.69
N GLY A 248 -11.26 4.76 -5.27
CA GLY A 248 -10.43 4.53 -4.08
C GLY A 248 -11.18 4.56 -2.76
N ALA A 249 -10.43 4.79 -1.67
CA ALA A 249 -11.01 4.90 -0.33
C ALA A 249 -11.82 6.18 -0.14
N GLN A 250 -11.55 7.23 -0.92
CA GLN A 250 -12.38 8.47 -0.91
C GLN A 250 -13.83 8.16 -1.28
N GLU A 251 -14.03 7.35 -2.33
CA GLU A 251 -15.37 6.89 -2.74
C GLU A 251 -15.94 5.93 -1.69
N TYR A 252 -15.15 4.95 -1.24
CA TYR A 252 -15.60 3.90 -0.31
C TYR A 252 -16.05 4.47 1.04
N TYR A 253 -15.32 5.43 1.61
CA TYR A 253 -15.64 6.06 2.89
C TYR A 253 -16.44 7.36 2.76
N GLY A 254 -16.66 7.86 1.55
CA GLY A 254 -17.41 9.09 1.30
C GLY A 254 -16.73 10.35 1.84
N VAL A 255 -15.39 10.42 1.80
CA VAL A 255 -14.60 11.56 2.28
C VAL A 255 -13.58 11.98 1.23
N THR A 256 -13.67 13.20 0.74
CA THR A 256 -12.77 13.76 -0.28
C THR A 256 -11.66 14.58 0.38
N PRO A 257 -10.38 14.20 0.26
CA PRO A 257 -9.23 14.98 0.74
C PRO A 257 -8.93 16.15 -0.21
N ASP A 258 -7.89 16.94 0.10
CA ASP A 258 -7.38 17.98 -0.80
C ASP A 258 -6.36 17.42 -1.81
N LEU A 259 -5.57 16.43 -1.38
CA LEU A 259 -4.59 15.71 -2.19
C LEU A 259 -4.72 14.20 -1.90
N CYS A 260 -4.38 13.39 -2.87
CA CYS A 260 -4.11 11.96 -2.65
C CYS A 260 -2.84 11.52 -3.35
N THR A 261 -2.28 10.41 -2.86
CA THR A 261 -1.18 9.70 -3.51
C THR A 261 -1.67 8.36 -4.01
N LEU A 262 -1.28 8.01 -5.23
CA LEU A 262 -1.65 6.77 -5.90
C LEU A 262 -0.40 6.00 -6.28
N GLY A 263 -0.49 4.68 -6.31
CA GLY A 263 0.60 3.79 -6.71
C GLY A 263 0.09 2.38 -6.95
N LYS A 264 0.99 1.40 -6.93
CA LYS A 264 0.64 -0.02 -7.05
C LYS A 264 -0.28 -0.32 -8.24
N ILE A 265 -1.60 -0.43 -8.00
CA ILE A 265 -2.61 -0.81 -9.02
C ILE A 265 -2.55 0.11 -10.24
N VAL A 266 -2.41 1.42 -10.02
CA VAL A 266 -2.41 2.42 -11.11
C VAL A 266 -1.26 2.24 -12.10
N GLY A 267 -0.18 1.57 -11.69
CA GLY A 267 0.96 1.24 -12.54
C GLY A 267 0.83 -0.08 -13.30
N GLY A 268 -0.24 -0.87 -13.08
CA GLY A 268 -0.46 -2.14 -13.76
C GLY A 268 0.67 -3.16 -13.58
N GLY A 269 1.40 -3.10 -12.45
CA GLY A 269 2.57 -3.94 -12.16
C GLY A 269 3.92 -3.29 -12.54
N PHE A 270 3.91 -2.10 -13.13
CA PHE A 270 5.11 -1.32 -13.46
C PHE A 270 5.36 -0.19 -12.45
N ALA A 271 6.60 0.30 -12.43
CA ALA A 271 6.99 1.41 -11.56
C ALA A 271 6.32 2.72 -12.03
N LEU A 272 5.21 3.07 -11.38
CA LEU A 272 4.46 4.30 -11.57
C LEU A 272 3.65 4.60 -10.30
N ALA A 273 3.66 5.87 -9.92
CA ALA A 273 2.83 6.44 -8.88
C ALA A 273 2.45 7.87 -9.26
N ALA A 274 1.55 8.48 -8.51
CA ALA A 274 1.09 9.83 -8.80
C ALA A 274 0.70 10.58 -7.52
N ILE A 275 0.82 11.91 -7.58
CA ILE A 275 0.12 12.85 -6.71
C ILE A 275 -1.06 13.37 -7.53
N ALA A 276 -2.24 13.38 -6.94
CA ALA A 276 -3.43 13.97 -7.55
C ALA A 276 -4.17 14.83 -6.52
N GLY A 277 -4.88 15.86 -6.98
CA GLY A 277 -5.65 16.70 -6.09
C GLY A 277 -6.06 18.02 -6.69
N ARG A 278 -6.44 18.95 -5.81
CA ARG A 278 -6.94 20.27 -6.14
C ARG A 278 -5.94 21.07 -7.00
N ALA A 279 -6.44 21.70 -8.05
CA ALA A 279 -5.62 22.47 -9.01
C ALA A 279 -4.86 23.63 -8.34
N ASP A 280 -5.44 24.29 -7.33
CA ASP A 280 -4.80 25.39 -6.60
C ASP A 280 -3.60 24.96 -5.75
N ILE A 281 -3.50 23.68 -5.37
CA ILE A 281 -2.31 23.09 -4.73
C ILE A 281 -1.37 22.53 -5.80
N MET A 282 -1.90 21.81 -6.78
CA MET A 282 -1.11 21.17 -7.83
C MET A 282 -0.38 22.16 -8.74
N LYS A 283 -0.88 23.40 -8.91
CA LYS A 283 -0.20 24.45 -9.67
C LYS A 283 1.21 24.79 -9.17
N HIS A 284 1.55 24.47 -7.92
CA HIS A 284 2.93 24.63 -7.41
C HIS A 284 3.96 23.77 -8.16
N PHE A 285 3.53 22.77 -8.93
CA PHE A 285 4.39 22.02 -9.85
C PHE A 285 4.50 22.67 -11.24
N ASP A 286 3.81 23.79 -11.51
CA ASP A 286 3.87 24.51 -12.77
C ASP A 286 4.82 25.70 -12.68
N ARG A 287 5.98 25.56 -13.35
CA ARG A 287 7.02 26.58 -13.39
C ARG A 287 6.55 27.92 -13.98
N LEU A 288 5.53 27.89 -14.86
CA LEU A 288 5.02 29.08 -15.51
C LEU A 288 3.95 29.81 -14.67
N ALA A 289 3.31 29.09 -13.75
CA ALA A 289 2.27 29.60 -12.88
C ALA A 289 2.79 30.11 -11.52
N MET A 290 4.02 29.75 -11.14
CA MET A 290 4.60 30.01 -9.81
C MET A 290 5.85 30.86 -9.87
N THR A 291 6.10 31.62 -8.79
CA THR A 291 7.39 32.29 -8.55
C THR A 291 8.47 31.25 -8.22
N ASP A 292 9.74 31.66 -8.26
CA ASP A 292 10.86 30.77 -7.87
C ASP A 292 10.74 30.24 -6.43
N GLU A 293 10.18 31.02 -5.53
CA GLU A 293 9.99 30.68 -4.12
C GLU A 293 8.79 29.71 -3.88
N ASP A 294 7.82 29.73 -4.77
CA ASP A 294 6.59 28.95 -4.65
C ASP A 294 6.60 27.67 -5.53
N PHE A 295 7.56 27.55 -6.44
CA PHE A 295 7.66 26.45 -7.37
C PHE A 295 8.28 25.21 -6.74
N ILE A 296 7.62 24.07 -6.90
CA ILE A 296 8.13 22.76 -6.48
C ILE A 296 8.92 22.14 -7.63
N PHE A 297 10.22 22.07 -7.47
CA PHE A 297 11.09 21.40 -8.43
C PHE A 297 10.90 19.87 -8.33
N GLN A 298 10.26 19.29 -9.34
CA GLN A 298 10.07 17.86 -9.47
C GLN A 298 10.31 17.44 -10.93
N VAL A 299 11.32 16.62 -11.14
CA VAL A 299 11.68 16.00 -12.41
C VAL A 299 11.96 14.52 -12.16
N GLY A 300 11.46 13.66 -13.04
CA GLY A 300 11.69 12.22 -12.95
C GLY A 300 11.85 11.63 -14.36
N THR A 301 13.00 11.01 -14.62
CA THR A 301 13.34 10.43 -15.93
C THR A 301 12.25 9.46 -16.42
N LEU A 302 11.67 8.69 -15.53
CA LEU A 302 10.68 7.65 -15.85
C LEU A 302 9.24 8.05 -15.50
N SER A 303 9.02 9.27 -14.99
CA SER A 303 7.69 9.76 -14.61
C SER A 303 6.76 9.80 -15.81
N GLY A 304 5.62 9.09 -15.73
CA GLY A 304 4.63 9.01 -16.80
C GLY A 304 5.13 8.31 -18.07
N ASN A 305 6.10 7.38 -17.96
CA ASN A 305 6.58 6.62 -19.11
C ASN A 305 5.47 5.82 -19.77
N PRO A 306 5.51 5.67 -21.11
CA PRO A 306 4.40 5.10 -21.86
C PRO A 306 4.14 3.62 -21.54
N VAL A 307 5.16 2.85 -21.13
CA VAL A 307 5.00 1.42 -20.79
C VAL A 307 4.16 1.26 -19.53
N ALA A 308 4.50 1.97 -18.47
CA ALA A 308 3.71 1.96 -17.24
C ALA A 308 2.31 2.57 -17.45
N ALA A 309 2.21 3.58 -18.33
CA ALA A 309 0.94 4.23 -18.64
C ALA A 309 -0.04 3.28 -19.37
N VAL A 310 0.41 2.55 -20.39
CA VAL A 310 -0.46 1.57 -21.07
C VAL A 310 -0.84 0.40 -20.18
N ALA A 311 0.07 -0.03 -19.29
CA ALA A 311 -0.24 -1.07 -18.31
C ALA A 311 -1.30 -0.59 -17.29
N GLY A 312 -1.16 0.65 -16.79
CA GLY A 312 -2.15 1.28 -15.92
C GLY A 312 -3.51 1.42 -16.61
N LEU A 313 -3.56 1.97 -17.82
CA LEU A 313 -4.81 2.10 -18.59
C LEU A 313 -5.52 0.76 -18.78
N ALA A 314 -4.79 -0.27 -19.23
CA ALA A 314 -5.37 -1.61 -19.41
C ALA A 314 -5.89 -2.19 -18.08
N THR A 315 -5.19 -1.94 -16.97
CA THR A 315 -5.65 -2.34 -15.63
C THR A 315 -6.94 -1.62 -15.24
N LEU A 316 -7.01 -0.30 -15.41
CA LEU A 316 -8.22 0.49 -15.09
C LEU A 316 -9.42 0.07 -15.94
N GLU A 317 -9.22 -0.27 -17.22
CA GLU A 317 -10.30 -0.79 -18.07
C GLU A 317 -10.86 -2.14 -17.58
N VAL A 318 -10.03 -3.01 -17.04
CA VAL A 318 -10.50 -4.26 -16.40
C VAL A 318 -11.30 -3.94 -15.13
N LEU A 319 -10.83 -2.99 -14.32
CA LEU A 319 -11.48 -2.61 -13.06
C LEU A 319 -12.84 -1.92 -13.24
N LYS A 320 -13.08 -1.25 -14.37
CA LYS A 320 -14.38 -0.65 -14.71
C LYS A 320 -15.48 -1.67 -14.96
N ARG A 321 -15.17 -2.93 -15.19
CA ARG A 321 -16.14 -3.95 -15.58
C ARG A 321 -17.12 -4.23 -14.44
N PRO A 322 -18.43 -4.34 -14.75
CA PRO A 322 -19.44 -4.71 -13.75
C PRO A 322 -19.07 -6.02 -13.05
N GLY A 323 -19.31 -6.10 -11.75
CA GLY A 323 -19.05 -7.31 -10.95
C GLY A 323 -17.60 -7.46 -10.44
N THR A 324 -16.66 -6.64 -10.90
CA THR A 324 -15.25 -6.76 -10.50
C THR A 324 -15.04 -6.56 -9.00
N TYR A 325 -15.54 -5.47 -8.45
CA TYR A 325 -15.42 -5.19 -7.01
C TYR A 325 -16.30 -6.09 -6.17
N GLU A 326 -17.53 -6.34 -6.63
CA GLU A 326 -18.49 -7.22 -5.95
C GLU A 326 -17.91 -8.63 -5.76
N GLY A 327 -17.22 -9.17 -6.76
CA GLY A 327 -16.55 -10.47 -6.70
C GLY A 327 -15.42 -10.49 -5.67
N VAL A 328 -14.55 -9.47 -5.66
CA VAL A 328 -13.46 -9.34 -4.69
C VAL A 328 -14.00 -9.22 -3.27
N PHE A 329 -15.03 -8.38 -3.06
CA PHE A 329 -15.63 -8.21 -1.75
C PHE A 329 -16.36 -9.48 -1.28
N ALA A 330 -17.03 -10.22 -2.16
CA ALA A 330 -17.66 -11.49 -1.82
C ALA A 330 -16.64 -12.54 -1.40
N ASN A 331 -15.55 -12.71 -2.16
CA ASN A 331 -14.45 -13.62 -1.83
C ASN A 331 -13.77 -13.23 -0.51
N GLY A 332 -13.50 -11.93 -0.32
CA GLY A 332 -12.89 -11.42 0.89
C GLY A 332 -13.76 -11.65 2.13
N ARG A 333 -15.05 -11.35 2.08
CA ARG A 333 -15.99 -11.62 3.18
C ARG A 333 -16.02 -13.11 3.52
N ARG A 334 -16.16 -13.99 2.51
CA ARG A 334 -16.13 -15.44 2.73
C ARG A 334 -14.86 -15.89 3.45
N LEU A 335 -13.71 -15.39 3.02
CA LEU A 335 -12.42 -15.69 3.66
C LEU A 335 -12.37 -15.19 5.11
N MET A 336 -12.76 -13.95 5.36
CA MET A 336 -12.73 -13.35 6.71
C MET A 336 -13.67 -14.07 7.67
N ASP A 337 -14.90 -14.36 7.24
CA ASP A 337 -15.92 -15.05 8.04
C ASP A 337 -15.45 -16.46 8.38
N THR A 338 -14.99 -17.23 7.37
CA THR A 338 -14.51 -18.59 7.57
C THR A 338 -13.28 -18.63 8.48
N LEU A 339 -12.31 -17.72 8.30
CA LEU A 339 -11.14 -17.66 9.17
C LEU A 339 -11.54 -17.35 10.62
N SER A 340 -12.50 -16.44 10.82
CA SER A 340 -13.02 -16.12 12.15
C SER A 340 -13.70 -17.32 12.82
N GLU A 341 -14.45 -18.12 12.06
CA GLU A 341 -15.06 -19.36 12.55
C GLU A 341 -14.02 -20.41 12.91
N LEU A 342 -13.00 -20.61 12.07
CA LEU A 342 -11.89 -21.55 12.33
C LEU A 342 -11.11 -21.18 13.58
N LEU A 343 -10.81 -19.89 13.78
CA LEU A 343 -10.13 -19.41 14.98
C LEU A 343 -10.93 -19.74 16.26
N LYS A 344 -12.24 -19.51 16.24
CA LYS A 344 -13.14 -19.85 17.36
C LYS A 344 -13.19 -21.36 17.57
N LYS A 345 -13.36 -22.15 16.51
CA LYS A 345 -13.42 -23.63 16.54
C LYS A 345 -12.16 -24.23 17.19
N HIS A 346 -10.98 -23.71 16.87
CA HIS A 346 -9.70 -24.19 17.40
C HIS A 346 -9.29 -23.53 18.72
N GLY A 347 -10.05 -22.54 19.22
CA GLY A 347 -9.83 -21.90 20.51
C GLY A 347 -8.63 -20.95 20.54
N PHE A 348 -8.32 -20.30 19.42
CA PHE A 348 -7.27 -19.27 19.37
C PHE A 348 -7.79 -17.93 19.87
N LYS A 349 -6.98 -17.27 20.72
CA LYS A 349 -7.17 -15.87 21.06
C LYS A 349 -6.66 -15.00 19.91
N ALA A 350 -7.51 -14.78 18.93
CA ALA A 350 -7.19 -14.07 17.71
C ALA A 350 -8.44 -13.44 17.10
N GLN A 351 -8.24 -12.46 16.24
CA GLN A 351 -9.31 -11.83 15.49
C GLN A 351 -8.87 -11.60 14.04
N VAL A 352 -9.82 -11.55 13.14
CA VAL A 352 -9.62 -11.14 11.75
C VAL A 352 -9.90 -9.65 11.68
N ILE A 353 -8.94 -8.87 11.17
CA ILE A 353 -9.04 -7.42 11.04
C ILE A 353 -8.86 -7.01 9.60
N GLY A 354 -9.50 -5.94 9.20
CA GLY A 354 -9.38 -5.40 7.85
C GLY A 354 -10.73 -5.20 7.17
N GLU A 355 -10.65 -5.06 5.86
CA GLU A 355 -11.77 -4.98 4.92
C GLU A 355 -11.66 -6.13 3.90
N PRO A 356 -12.74 -6.56 3.25
CA PRO A 356 -12.71 -7.71 2.35
C PRO A 356 -11.60 -7.72 1.29
N PRO A 357 -11.22 -6.62 0.63
CA PRO A 357 -10.10 -6.62 -0.32
C PRO A 357 -8.72 -6.74 0.32
N LEU A 358 -8.63 -6.50 1.64
CA LEU A 358 -7.35 -6.43 2.36
C LEU A 358 -7.55 -6.68 3.86
N PHE A 359 -7.19 -7.86 4.33
CA PHE A 359 -7.36 -8.27 5.73
C PHE A 359 -6.19 -9.13 6.22
N ASP A 360 -6.16 -9.45 7.50
CA ASP A 360 -5.34 -10.52 8.09
C ASP A 360 -5.88 -10.95 9.45
N ILE A 361 -5.27 -12.00 9.99
CA ILE A 361 -5.40 -12.43 11.37
C ILE A 361 -4.44 -11.63 12.25
N ILE A 362 -4.86 -11.31 13.46
CA ILE A 362 -4.00 -10.83 14.53
C ILE A 362 -4.22 -11.67 15.78
N PHE A 363 -3.14 -12.26 16.33
CA PHE A 363 -3.21 -13.13 17.50
C PHE A 363 -3.25 -12.31 18.79
N THR A 364 -4.40 -11.74 19.08
CA THR A 364 -4.76 -11.04 20.32
C THR A 364 -6.26 -11.08 20.52
N ASP A 365 -6.71 -11.15 21.79
CA ASP A 365 -8.12 -10.99 22.16
C ASP A 365 -8.47 -9.54 22.56
N GLN A 366 -7.48 -8.63 22.53
CA GLN A 366 -7.68 -7.23 22.84
C GLN A 366 -8.15 -6.45 21.61
N PRO A 367 -9.06 -5.48 21.74
CA PRO A 367 -9.45 -4.62 20.62
C PRO A 367 -8.26 -3.91 19.98
N VAL A 368 -8.21 -3.91 18.65
CA VAL A 368 -7.16 -3.23 17.86
C VAL A 368 -7.76 -1.98 17.22
N LYS A 369 -7.36 -0.81 17.70
CA LYS A 369 -7.88 0.50 17.26
C LYS A 369 -6.81 1.37 16.61
N ASP A 370 -5.55 1.16 17.00
CA ASP A 370 -4.40 1.92 16.55
C ASP A 370 -3.15 1.02 16.50
N TYR A 371 -2.03 1.62 16.13
CA TYR A 371 -0.74 0.92 16.06
C TYR A 371 -0.32 0.28 17.38
N ARG A 372 -0.49 0.98 18.52
CA ARG A 372 -0.03 0.48 19.84
C ARG A 372 -0.77 -0.77 20.28
N ASP A 373 -2.02 -0.92 19.88
CA ASP A 373 -2.77 -2.14 20.14
C ASP A 373 -2.19 -3.34 19.39
N THR A 374 -1.63 -3.13 18.18
CA THR A 374 -0.98 -4.21 17.41
C THR A 374 0.28 -4.76 18.08
N LEU A 375 0.97 -3.95 18.91
CA LEU A 375 2.16 -4.38 19.66
C LEU A 375 1.87 -5.43 20.74
N LYS A 376 0.58 -5.61 21.11
CA LYS A 376 0.13 -6.60 22.09
C LYS A 376 -0.09 -7.99 21.49
N ALA A 377 0.07 -8.12 20.18
CA ALA A 377 -0.17 -9.38 19.45
C ALA A 377 0.98 -10.38 19.61
N ASP A 378 0.64 -11.66 19.59
CA ASP A 378 1.62 -12.77 19.52
C ASP A 378 2.21 -12.88 18.11
N THR A 379 3.26 -12.11 17.86
CA THR A 379 3.96 -12.08 16.57
C THR A 379 4.72 -13.37 16.27
N ALA A 380 5.13 -14.12 17.30
CA ALA A 380 5.80 -15.43 17.13
C ALA A 380 4.79 -16.45 16.59
N LEU A 381 3.59 -16.48 17.13
CA LEU A 381 2.51 -17.33 16.64
C LEU A 381 2.09 -16.94 15.21
N GLN A 382 2.02 -15.65 14.90
CA GLN A 382 1.78 -15.15 13.55
C GLN A 382 2.81 -15.66 12.55
N LYS A 383 4.09 -15.59 12.90
CA LYS A 383 5.19 -16.08 12.06
C LYS A 383 5.08 -17.59 11.80
N ARG A 384 4.79 -18.38 12.84
CA ARG A 384 4.58 -19.84 12.72
C ARG A 384 3.39 -20.15 11.81
N PHE A 385 2.27 -19.43 11.95
CA PHE A 385 1.10 -19.58 11.09
C PHE A 385 1.46 -19.29 9.62
N ASN A 386 2.15 -18.20 9.33
CA ASN A 386 2.57 -17.86 7.97
C ASN A 386 3.52 -18.92 7.37
N GLN A 387 4.40 -19.51 8.17
CA GLN A 387 5.27 -20.61 7.73
C GLN A 387 4.47 -21.88 7.39
N ALA A 388 3.52 -22.25 8.25
CA ALA A 388 2.62 -23.39 8.02
C ALA A 388 1.77 -23.23 6.75
N LEU A 389 1.32 -22.01 6.46
CA LEU A 389 0.59 -21.67 5.23
C LEU A 389 1.47 -21.78 3.98
N ARG A 390 2.70 -21.28 4.05
CA ARG A 390 3.64 -21.38 2.93
C ARG A 390 3.96 -22.83 2.60
N ALA A 391 4.12 -23.69 3.60
CA ALA A 391 4.30 -25.12 3.40
C ALA A 391 3.11 -25.81 2.71
N ARG A 392 1.92 -25.18 2.74
CA ARG A 392 0.67 -25.65 2.12
C ARG A 392 0.30 -24.90 0.84
N GLY A 393 1.27 -24.23 0.22
CA GLY A 393 1.06 -23.55 -1.06
C GLY A 393 0.27 -22.23 -0.96
N ILE A 394 0.29 -21.56 0.19
CA ILE A 394 -0.29 -20.21 0.33
C ILE A 394 0.83 -19.19 0.54
N MET A 395 0.95 -18.23 -0.36
CA MET A 395 1.89 -17.12 -0.24
C MET A 395 1.16 -15.84 0.16
N LYS A 396 1.55 -15.26 1.29
CA LYS A 396 1.07 -13.96 1.75
C LYS A 396 2.20 -13.14 2.36
N GLY A 397 1.97 -11.85 2.53
CA GLY A 397 2.85 -11.00 3.32
C GLY A 397 2.84 -11.39 4.81
N GLU A 398 3.73 -10.80 5.60
CA GLU A 398 3.77 -11.09 7.04
C GLU A 398 2.46 -10.70 7.75
N SER A 399 1.79 -9.66 7.27
CA SER A 399 0.60 -9.08 7.93
C SER A 399 -0.52 -8.70 6.96
N LYS A 400 -0.64 -9.32 5.77
CA LYS A 400 -1.69 -8.95 4.81
C LYS A 400 -2.04 -10.07 3.86
N TYR A 401 -3.36 -10.32 3.71
CA TYR A 401 -3.95 -10.97 2.55
C TYR A 401 -4.49 -9.91 1.62
N TYR A 402 -3.95 -9.82 0.41
CA TYR A 402 -4.53 -9.05 -0.68
C TYR A 402 -5.44 -9.97 -1.50
N VAL A 403 -6.72 -9.65 -1.60
CA VAL A 403 -7.66 -10.41 -2.43
C VAL A 403 -7.63 -9.87 -3.86
N SER A 404 -7.48 -10.76 -4.83
CA SER A 404 -7.37 -10.44 -6.26
C SER A 404 -8.67 -10.77 -7.00
N VAL A 405 -8.94 -10.01 -8.06
CA VAL A 405 -9.94 -10.35 -9.08
C VAL A 405 -9.67 -11.73 -9.70
N ALA A 406 -8.40 -12.13 -9.74
CA ALA A 406 -7.97 -13.40 -10.36
C ALA A 406 -8.05 -14.62 -9.43
N HIS A 407 -8.40 -14.48 -8.15
CA HIS A 407 -8.60 -15.62 -7.27
C HIS A 407 -9.86 -16.39 -7.65
N THR A 408 -9.69 -17.65 -8.01
CA THR A 408 -10.80 -18.56 -8.34
C THR A 408 -11.44 -19.15 -7.08
N GLN A 409 -12.61 -19.75 -7.21
CA GLN A 409 -13.22 -20.48 -6.08
C GLN A 409 -12.34 -21.63 -5.60
N ALA A 410 -11.62 -22.30 -6.51
CA ALA A 410 -10.66 -23.34 -6.14
C ALA A 410 -9.49 -22.79 -5.29
N ASP A 411 -9.01 -21.56 -5.58
CA ASP A 411 -7.99 -20.90 -4.76
C ASP A 411 -8.52 -20.56 -3.36
N ILE A 412 -9.76 -20.09 -3.27
CA ILE A 412 -10.43 -19.79 -2.00
C ILE A 412 -10.60 -21.05 -1.17
N ASP A 413 -11.13 -22.14 -1.78
CA ASP A 413 -11.37 -23.42 -1.10
C ASP A 413 -10.03 -24.06 -0.62
N HIS A 414 -8.99 -24.02 -1.46
CA HIS A 414 -7.66 -24.47 -1.08
C HIS A 414 -7.09 -23.69 0.12
N THR A 415 -7.27 -22.36 0.11
CA THR A 415 -6.82 -21.48 1.20
C THR A 415 -7.52 -21.81 2.51
N ILE A 416 -8.83 -22.04 2.48
CA ILE A 416 -9.61 -22.43 3.66
C ILE A 416 -9.12 -23.76 4.22
N GLY A 417 -8.88 -24.75 3.36
CA GLY A 417 -8.30 -26.05 3.78
C GLY A 417 -6.92 -25.89 4.43
N ALA A 418 -6.06 -25.07 3.82
CA ALA A 418 -4.73 -24.77 4.36
C ALA A 418 -4.79 -24.09 5.74
N TRP A 419 -5.76 -23.21 5.97
CA TRP A 419 -5.98 -22.59 7.29
C TRP A 419 -6.37 -23.61 8.35
N GLU A 420 -7.34 -24.48 8.05
CA GLU A 420 -7.78 -25.53 8.97
C GLU A 420 -6.60 -26.39 9.41
N GLU A 421 -5.83 -26.91 8.46
CA GLU A 421 -4.67 -27.74 8.73
C GLU A 421 -3.57 -27.00 9.50
N ALA A 422 -3.28 -25.77 9.14
CA ALA A 422 -2.27 -24.95 9.83
C ALA A 422 -2.68 -24.68 11.29
N LEU A 423 -3.95 -24.38 11.55
CA LEU A 423 -4.44 -24.18 12.92
C LEU A 423 -4.40 -25.45 13.76
N VAL A 424 -4.68 -26.63 13.17
CA VAL A 424 -4.53 -27.93 13.84
C VAL A 424 -3.07 -28.16 14.22
N GLU A 425 -2.13 -27.93 13.29
CA GLU A 425 -0.69 -28.06 13.55
C GLU A 425 -0.23 -27.13 14.67
N LEU A 426 -0.63 -25.86 14.63
CA LEU A 426 -0.25 -24.90 15.66
C LEU A 426 -0.79 -25.26 17.04
N LYS A 427 -1.97 -25.88 17.11
CA LYS A 427 -2.57 -26.31 18.37
C LYS A 427 -1.84 -27.51 18.96
N SER A 428 -1.41 -28.46 18.14
CA SER A 428 -0.69 -29.67 18.58
C SER A 428 0.75 -29.38 19.03
N SER A 429 1.30 -28.23 18.64
CA SER A 429 2.68 -27.81 18.97
C SER A 429 2.74 -26.70 20.04
N ARG A 430 1.62 -26.47 20.75
CA ARG A 430 1.54 -25.69 21.99
C ARG A 430 1.78 -26.61 23.18
#